data_460cb74ee797113f2bdff5e672cc2710
#
_entry.id   460cb74ee797113f2bdff5e672cc2710
#
_cell.length_a   1.000
_cell.length_b   1.000
_cell.length_c   1.000
_cell.angle_alpha   90.00
_cell.angle_beta   90.00
_cell.angle_gamma   90.00
#
_symmetry.space_group_name_H-M   'P 1'
#
loop_
_entity.id
_entity.type
_entity.pdbx_description
1 polymer ?
#
loop_
_entity_poly.entity_id
_entity_poly.type
_entity_poly.pdbx_seq_one_letter_code
_entity_poly.pdbx_strand_id
1 'polypeptide(L)'
;IELDESGKVTCGHYVPYAKMTALQTEFLDNDTKLLLEIDKKIDAVPYIILNSVDRNFPDQIVSPEFKLGKQKKELNGFRILKMPFSDFELIEQASSGADSMNLISLFNFVSKAEKYGYSAESFAHILMNRMLKPLYILILFVVIAYLAWHFRLEENSVFKFKWIAMFPLLCAAYFFLYKLAICLFKFINYGLLGIASVSFSLAAGIIVYVLLFIIVSIFFLSCKNSSGR
;
A
#
# COMPACT_ATOMS: atom_id res chain seq x y z
N ILE A 1 9.31 11.21 20.91
CA ILE A 1 10.78 11.35 20.92
C ILE A 1 11.12 12.35 19.85
N GLU A 2 11.91 13.37 20.20
CA GLU A 2 12.48 14.36 19.27
C GLU A 2 13.94 13.96 18.99
N LEU A 3 14.33 14.02 17.73
CA LEU A 3 15.70 13.71 17.29
C LEU A 3 16.35 14.99 16.74
N ASP A 4 17.66 15.11 16.86
CA ASP A 4 18.43 16.13 16.16
C ASP A 4 18.74 15.70 14.71
N GLU A 5 19.39 16.58 13.94
CA GLU A 5 19.79 16.30 12.55
C GLU A 5 20.73 15.08 12.42
N SER A 6 21.39 14.70 13.52
CA SER A 6 22.26 13.52 13.58
C SER A 6 21.54 12.23 13.96
N GLY A 7 20.22 12.28 14.20
CA GLY A 7 19.40 11.15 14.64
C GLY A 7 19.53 10.82 16.13
N LYS A 8 20.18 11.68 16.93
CA LYS A 8 20.31 11.50 18.36
C LYS A 8 19.06 12.01 19.07
N VAL A 9 18.58 11.26 20.04
CA VAL A 9 17.44 11.65 20.87
C VAL A 9 17.78 12.89 21.70
N THR A 10 17.11 14.00 21.41
CA THR A 10 17.26 15.27 22.13
C THR A 10 16.23 15.39 23.25
N CYS A 11 15.05 14.81 23.07
CA CYS A 11 13.95 14.93 23.99
C CYS A 11 13.03 13.71 23.94
N GLY A 12 12.57 13.26 25.08
CA GLY A 12 11.52 12.24 25.23
C GLY A 12 10.34 12.79 26.01
N HIS A 13 9.14 12.62 25.46
CA HIS A 13 7.90 12.95 26.14
C HIS A 13 7.15 11.67 26.47
N TYR A 14 6.75 11.52 27.70
CA TYR A 14 5.84 10.46 28.10
C TYR A 14 4.47 11.07 28.36
N VAL A 15 3.49 10.63 27.60
CA VAL A 15 2.10 11.08 27.71
C VAL A 15 1.21 9.84 27.74
N PRO A 16 0.57 9.53 28.88
CA PRO A 16 -0.30 8.36 29.00
C PRO A 16 -1.45 8.39 27.99
N TYR A 17 -2.03 9.57 27.78
CA TYR A 17 -3.14 9.81 26.88
C TYR A 17 -2.88 11.10 26.10
N ALA A 18 -2.94 11.03 24.78
CA ALA A 18 -2.90 12.20 23.92
C ALA A 18 -4.08 12.16 22.95
N LYS A 19 -4.68 13.32 22.71
CA LYS A 19 -5.71 13.47 21.68
C LYS A 19 -5.12 14.25 20.53
N MET A 20 -5.26 13.71 19.33
CA MET A 20 -4.87 14.41 18.11
C MET A 20 -6.10 14.92 17.37
N THR A 21 -5.98 16.13 16.81
CA THR A 21 -7.01 16.75 15.98
C THR A 21 -6.36 17.58 14.89
N ALA A 22 -7.11 17.85 13.82
CA ALA A 22 -6.70 18.78 12.78
C ALA A 22 -6.93 20.22 13.28
N LEU A 23 -5.88 21.04 13.28
CA LEU A 23 -5.99 22.47 13.52
C LEU A 23 -5.86 23.17 12.16
N GLN A 24 -6.92 23.89 11.77
CA GLN A 24 -6.89 24.68 10.55
C GLN A 24 -5.89 25.82 10.69
N THR A 25 -5.07 26.02 9.67
CA THR A 25 -4.02 27.04 9.67
C THR A 25 -4.56 28.46 9.77
N GLU A 26 -5.83 28.66 9.45
CA GLU A 26 -6.51 29.97 9.62
C GLU A 26 -6.55 30.43 11.10
N PHE A 27 -6.66 29.49 12.04
CA PHE A 27 -6.70 29.79 13.49
C PHE A 27 -5.33 29.98 14.11
N LEU A 28 -4.26 29.77 13.36
CA LEU A 28 -2.90 30.01 13.84
C LEU A 28 -2.52 31.47 13.65
N ASP A 29 -1.88 32.03 14.68
CA ASP A 29 -1.29 33.36 14.60
C ASP A 29 -0.14 33.40 13.59
N ASN A 30 0.08 34.57 12.97
CA ASN A 30 1.10 34.73 11.93
C ASN A 30 2.52 34.44 12.44
N ASP A 31 2.80 34.78 13.70
CA ASP A 31 4.09 34.50 14.31
C ASP A 31 4.33 32.99 14.50
N THR A 32 3.28 32.26 14.88
CA THR A 32 3.31 30.81 14.99
C THR A 32 3.47 30.13 13.62
N LYS A 33 2.83 30.66 12.58
CA LYS A 33 3.00 30.17 11.19
C LYS A 33 4.44 30.32 10.70
N LEU A 34 5.06 31.46 10.99
CA LEU A 34 6.45 31.74 10.64
C LEU A 34 7.41 30.83 11.41
N LEU A 35 7.18 30.66 12.71
CA LEU A 35 8.01 29.85 13.61
C LEU A 35 7.96 28.36 13.23
N LEU A 36 6.81 27.89 12.75
CA LEU A 36 6.61 26.52 12.28
C LEU A 36 6.94 26.36 10.78
N GLU A 37 7.34 27.43 10.07
CA GLU A 37 7.61 27.41 8.63
C GLU A 37 6.48 26.74 7.84
N ILE A 38 5.24 27.01 8.22
CA ILE A 38 4.05 26.42 7.57
C ILE A 38 3.89 27.08 6.21
N ASP A 39 3.93 26.28 5.14
CA ASP A 39 3.64 26.75 3.79
C ASP A 39 2.19 27.24 3.70
N LYS A 40 1.95 28.34 2.96
CA LYS A 40 0.61 28.91 2.71
C LYS A 40 -0.38 27.94 2.08
N LYS A 41 0.10 26.83 1.52
CA LYS A 41 -0.69 25.78 0.89
C LYS A 41 -1.22 24.72 1.86
N ILE A 42 -0.84 24.79 3.13
CA ILE A 42 -1.22 23.80 4.15
C ILE A 42 -2.52 24.28 4.79
N ASP A 43 -3.60 23.57 4.60
CA ASP A 43 -4.91 23.90 5.15
C ASP A 43 -5.04 23.58 6.63
N ALA A 44 -4.44 22.46 7.07
CA ALA A 44 -4.49 22.02 8.45
C ALA A 44 -3.19 21.33 8.88
N VAL A 45 -2.86 21.44 10.15
CA VAL A 45 -1.71 20.80 10.80
C VAL A 45 -2.16 19.88 11.93
N PRO A 46 -1.41 18.81 12.25
CA PRO A 46 -1.70 17.97 13.40
C PRO A 46 -1.48 18.75 14.72
N TYR A 47 -2.51 18.80 15.53
CA TYR A 47 -2.52 19.40 16.84
C TYR A 47 -2.69 18.31 17.89
N ILE A 48 -1.69 18.13 18.74
CA ILE A 48 -1.64 17.10 19.75
C ILE A 48 -1.91 17.74 21.11
N ILE A 49 -3.01 17.37 21.74
CA ILE A 49 -3.35 17.77 23.10
C ILE A 49 -2.71 16.74 24.04
N LEU A 50 -1.77 17.19 24.83
CA LEU A 50 -0.98 16.37 25.75
C LEU A 50 -1.66 16.22 27.12
N ASN A 51 -2.42 17.21 27.55
CA ASN A 51 -3.23 17.13 28.75
C ASN A 51 -4.54 16.43 28.42
N SER A 52 -4.72 15.23 28.92
CA SER A 52 -5.93 14.48 28.65
C SER A 52 -6.47 13.78 29.89
N VAL A 53 -7.73 13.39 29.84
CA VAL A 53 -8.42 12.67 30.87
C VAL A 53 -8.23 11.17 30.69
N ASP A 54 -7.86 10.46 31.76
CA ASP A 54 -7.82 9.01 31.74
C ASP A 54 -9.23 8.45 31.49
N ARG A 55 -9.36 7.51 30.52
CA ARG A 55 -10.65 6.85 30.26
C ARG A 55 -11.20 6.08 31.43
N ASN A 56 -10.33 5.55 32.30
CA ASN A 56 -10.69 4.77 33.47
C ASN A 56 -10.97 5.66 34.71
N PHE A 57 -10.41 6.87 34.70
CA PHE A 57 -10.53 7.84 35.80
C PHE A 57 -10.82 9.23 35.22
N PRO A 58 -12.07 9.49 34.79
CA PRO A 58 -12.44 10.72 34.07
C PRO A 58 -12.26 12.01 34.90
N ASP A 59 -12.14 11.89 36.20
CA ASP A 59 -11.93 13.04 37.11
C ASP A 59 -10.43 13.41 37.25
N GLN A 60 -9.51 12.61 36.64
CA GLN A 60 -8.08 12.85 36.73
C GLN A 60 -7.53 13.40 35.43
N ILE A 61 -7.01 14.62 35.47
CA ILE A 61 -6.23 15.19 34.35
C ILE A 61 -4.81 14.70 34.49
N VAL A 62 -4.34 13.96 33.49
CA VAL A 62 -2.98 13.50 33.42
C VAL A 62 -2.16 14.52 32.61
N SER A 63 -1.19 15.13 33.28
CA SER A 63 -0.24 16.07 32.64
C SER A 63 0.94 15.32 32.05
N PRO A 64 1.51 15.81 30.92
CA PRO A 64 2.67 15.19 30.30
C PRO A 64 3.89 15.29 31.21
N GLU A 65 4.61 14.18 31.37
CA GLU A 65 5.90 14.17 32.02
C GLU A 65 7.00 14.30 30.99
N PHE A 66 7.87 15.30 31.21
CA PHE A 66 9.08 15.48 30.42
C PHE A 66 10.27 14.91 31.19
N LYS A 67 11.02 14.02 30.56
CA LYS A 67 12.25 13.47 31.11
C LYS A 67 13.39 13.68 30.12
N LEU A 68 14.32 14.58 30.45
CA LEU A 68 15.62 14.69 29.80
C LEU A 68 16.70 14.43 30.86
N GLY A 69 17.20 13.21 30.92
CA GLY A 69 18.13 12.80 31.99
C GLY A 69 17.50 12.98 33.38
N LYS A 70 18.10 13.86 34.21
CA LYS A 70 17.61 14.19 35.57
C LYS A 70 16.72 15.44 35.63
N GLN A 71 16.55 16.16 34.52
CA GLN A 71 15.80 17.42 34.50
C GLN A 71 14.32 17.16 34.19
N LYS A 72 13.44 17.69 35.02
CA LYS A 72 12.01 17.82 34.76
C LYS A 72 11.74 19.24 34.27
N LYS A 73 11.08 19.39 33.14
CA LYS A 73 10.67 20.69 32.59
C LYS A 73 9.14 20.69 32.44
N GLU A 74 8.50 21.76 32.83
CA GLU A 74 7.09 21.97 32.52
C GLU A 74 6.90 22.08 31.02
N LEU A 75 5.95 21.37 30.49
CA LEU A 75 5.60 21.33 29.08
C LEU A 75 4.29 22.06 28.85
N ASN A 76 4.20 22.69 27.69
CA ASN A 76 2.92 23.16 27.18
C ASN A 76 1.96 21.96 27.02
N GLY A 77 0.69 22.16 27.33
CA GLY A 77 -0.33 21.10 27.23
C GLY A 77 -0.67 20.67 25.79
N PHE A 78 0.05 21.17 24.81
CA PHE A 78 -0.16 20.85 23.40
C PHE A 78 1.13 20.87 22.60
N ARG A 79 1.12 20.20 21.44
CA ARG A 79 2.16 20.23 20.43
C ARG A 79 1.55 20.35 19.03
N ILE A 80 2.21 21.10 18.16
CA ILE A 80 1.86 21.22 16.73
C ILE A 80 2.98 20.56 15.93
N LEU A 81 2.62 19.66 15.01
CA LEU A 81 3.61 19.03 14.14
C LEU A 81 3.81 19.88 12.87
N LYS A 82 5.06 20.03 12.45
CA LYS A 82 5.49 20.72 11.23
C LYS A 82 5.21 19.87 9.98
N MET A 83 3.98 19.49 9.77
CA MET A 83 3.58 18.75 8.57
C MET A 83 2.11 18.97 8.24
N PRO A 84 1.68 18.79 6.99
CA PRO A 84 0.26 18.80 6.65
C PRO A 84 -0.48 17.68 7.38
N PHE A 85 -1.71 17.94 7.82
CA PHE A 85 -2.54 16.94 8.50
C PHE A 85 -2.82 15.74 7.57
N SER A 86 -2.99 15.99 6.28
CA SER A 86 -3.16 14.93 5.26
C SER A 86 -1.95 13.97 5.19
N ASP A 87 -0.74 14.50 5.34
CA ASP A 87 0.46 13.65 5.35
C ASP A 87 0.55 12.83 6.63
N PHE A 88 0.11 13.40 7.75
CA PHE A 88 0.01 12.66 9.01
C PHE A 88 -0.98 11.49 8.91
N GLU A 89 -2.17 11.69 8.33
CA GLU A 89 -3.14 10.62 8.09
C GLU A 89 -2.56 9.52 7.18
N LEU A 90 -1.77 9.88 6.17
CA LEU A 90 -1.09 8.90 5.33
C LEU A 90 -0.07 8.08 6.11
N ILE A 91 0.69 8.70 7.02
CA ILE A 91 1.65 8.01 7.90
C ILE A 91 0.93 7.08 8.87
N GLU A 92 -0.18 7.51 9.45
CA GLU A 92 -0.99 6.68 10.35
C GLU A 92 -1.52 5.42 9.61
N GLN A 93 -2.06 5.60 8.41
CA GLN A 93 -2.49 4.47 7.58
C GLN A 93 -1.32 3.56 7.21
N ALA A 94 -0.16 4.13 6.87
CA ALA A 94 1.04 3.36 6.53
C ALA A 94 1.57 2.56 7.73
N SER A 95 1.47 3.09 8.95
CA SER A 95 1.86 2.39 10.18
C SER A 95 1.00 1.16 10.45
N SER A 96 -0.26 1.18 10.03
CA SER A 96 -1.18 0.03 10.07
C SER A 96 -0.90 -1.01 9.00
N GLY A 97 0.01 -0.71 8.07
CA GLY A 97 0.43 -1.55 6.96
C GLY A 97 -0.11 -1.09 5.60
N ALA A 98 0.69 -1.27 4.57
CA ALA A 98 0.33 -0.87 3.19
C ALA A 98 -0.95 -1.54 2.69
N ASP A 99 -1.32 -2.70 3.25
CA ASP A 99 -2.53 -3.44 2.86
C ASP A 99 -3.82 -2.76 3.34
N SER A 100 -3.78 -1.95 4.38
CA SER A 100 -4.92 -1.19 4.88
C SER A 100 -5.20 0.08 4.07
N MET A 101 -4.22 0.59 3.33
CA MET A 101 -4.33 1.81 2.54
C MET A 101 -5.18 1.61 1.28
N ASN A 102 -6.00 2.61 0.93
CA ASN A 102 -6.63 2.63 -0.38
C ASN A 102 -5.61 2.94 -1.49
N LEU A 103 -5.96 2.69 -2.77
CA LEU A 103 -5.03 2.86 -3.89
C LEU A 103 -4.54 4.30 -4.06
N ILE A 104 -5.41 5.29 -3.84
CA ILE A 104 -5.07 6.71 -3.98
C ILE A 104 -4.13 7.14 -2.85
N SER A 105 -4.45 6.79 -1.61
CA SER A 105 -3.58 7.05 -0.45
C SER A 105 -2.23 6.38 -0.61
N LEU A 106 -2.20 5.13 -1.08
CA LEU A 106 -0.97 4.38 -1.30
C LEU A 106 -0.10 5.03 -2.41
N PHE A 107 -0.72 5.47 -3.52
CA PHE A 107 -0.02 6.18 -4.59
C PHE A 107 0.60 7.50 -4.09
N ASN A 108 -0.18 8.30 -3.34
CA ASN A 108 0.29 9.55 -2.76
C ASN A 108 1.39 9.32 -1.71
N PHE A 109 1.27 8.25 -0.92
CA PHE A 109 2.25 7.92 0.10
C PHE A 109 3.59 7.49 -0.49
N VAL A 110 3.60 6.66 -1.55
CA VAL A 110 4.83 6.18 -2.20
C VAL A 110 5.74 7.35 -2.61
N SER A 111 5.16 8.46 -3.09
CA SER A 111 5.93 9.65 -3.50
C SER A 111 6.56 10.41 -2.33
N LYS A 112 6.08 10.19 -1.11
CA LYS A 112 6.49 10.90 0.12
C LYS A 112 7.14 9.98 1.16
N ALA A 113 7.12 8.68 0.94
CA ALA A 113 7.52 7.66 1.92
C ALA A 113 8.94 7.89 2.46
N GLU A 114 9.91 8.14 1.57
CA GLU A 114 11.31 8.38 1.96
C GLU A 114 11.47 9.60 2.86
N LYS A 115 10.70 10.67 2.61
CA LYS A 115 10.70 11.88 3.44
C LYS A 115 10.33 11.57 4.90
N TYR A 116 9.51 10.53 5.11
CA TYR A 116 9.03 10.13 6.43
C TYR A 116 9.73 8.87 6.98
N GLY A 117 10.86 8.48 6.37
CA GLY A 117 11.67 7.36 6.84
C GLY A 117 11.12 5.96 6.51
N TYR A 118 10.17 5.87 5.59
CA TYR A 118 9.64 4.60 5.11
C TYR A 118 10.33 4.17 3.82
N SER A 119 10.44 2.85 3.60
CA SER A 119 10.92 2.31 2.34
C SER A 119 9.89 2.51 1.23
N ALA A 120 10.12 3.47 0.33
CA ALA A 120 9.25 3.72 -0.81
C ALA A 120 9.09 2.47 -1.69
N GLU A 121 10.15 1.67 -1.83
CA GLU A 121 10.16 0.46 -2.66
C GLU A 121 9.15 -0.59 -2.17
N SER A 122 9.05 -0.83 -0.87
CA SER A 122 8.10 -1.79 -0.30
C SER A 122 6.65 -1.41 -0.59
N PHE A 123 6.31 -0.13 -0.43
CA PHE A 123 4.97 0.39 -0.73
C PHE A 123 4.68 0.41 -2.23
N ALA A 124 5.67 0.77 -3.05
CA ALA A 124 5.57 0.77 -4.50
C ALA A 124 5.30 -0.64 -5.05
N HIS A 125 5.93 -1.67 -4.50
CA HIS A 125 5.68 -3.05 -4.88
C HIS A 125 4.23 -3.47 -4.62
N ILE A 126 3.68 -3.10 -3.46
CA ILE A 126 2.27 -3.39 -3.13
C ILE A 126 1.33 -2.61 -4.06
N LEU A 127 1.62 -1.34 -4.33
CA LEU A 127 0.88 -0.51 -5.26
C LEU A 127 0.82 -1.14 -6.66
N MET A 128 1.98 -1.50 -7.23
CA MET A 128 2.06 -2.16 -8.53
C MET A 128 1.26 -3.46 -8.58
N ASN A 129 1.43 -4.30 -7.58
CA ASN A 129 0.70 -5.56 -7.52
C ASN A 129 -0.81 -5.36 -7.48
N ARG A 130 -1.29 -4.33 -6.77
CA ARG A 130 -2.73 -4.02 -6.70
C ARG A 130 -3.26 -3.43 -8.00
N MET A 131 -2.53 -2.51 -8.62
CA MET A 131 -2.95 -1.85 -9.87
C MET A 131 -2.91 -2.80 -11.06
N LEU A 132 -1.90 -3.65 -11.16
CA LEU A 132 -1.75 -4.57 -12.30
C LEU A 132 -2.51 -5.89 -12.12
N LYS A 133 -3.03 -6.16 -10.91
CA LYS A 133 -3.81 -7.36 -10.60
C LYS A 133 -4.96 -7.63 -11.58
N PRO A 134 -5.81 -6.67 -11.97
CA PRO A 134 -6.87 -6.93 -12.93
C PRO A 134 -6.35 -7.41 -14.28
N LEU A 135 -5.25 -6.83 -14.77
CA LEU A 135 -4.68 -7.15 -16.08
C LEU A 135 -4.18 -8.60 -16.14
N TYR A 136 -3.42 -9.04 -15.14
CA TYR A 136 -2.95 -10.42 -15.16
C TYR A 136 -4.07 -11.45 -14.93
N ILE A 137 -5.13 -11.09 -14.19
CA ILE A 137 -6.30 -11.95 -14.05
C ILE A 137 -7.00 -12.13 -15.41
N LEU A 138 -7.12 -11.06 -16.21
CA LEU A 138 -7.66 -11.15 -17.57
C LEU A 138 -6.82 -12.08 -18.46
N ILE A 139 -5.48 -11.98 -18.38
CA ILE A 139 -4.59 -12.87 -19.12
C ILE A 139 -4.80 -14.33 -18.72
N LEU A 140 -4.86 -14.62 -17.41
CA LEU A 140 -5.12 -15.94 -16.88
C LEU A 140 -6.48 -16.48 -17.35
N PHE A 141 -7.51 -15.62 -17.39
CA PHE A 141 -8.83 -15.99 -17.88
C PHE A 141 -8.78 -16.47 -19.37
N VAL A 142 -8.07 -15.73 -20.24
CA VAL A 142 -7.91 -16.11 -21.64
C VAL A 142 -7.14 -17.43 -21.77
N VAL A 143 -6.08 -17.63 -20.96
CA VAL A 143 -5.33 -18.90 -20.94
C VAL A 143 -6.22 -20.06 -20.51
N ILE A 144 -7.04 -19.89 -19.49
CA ILE A 144 -7.99 -20.92 -19.02
C ILE A 144 -9.03 -21.21 -20.11
N ALA A 145 -9.57 -20.18 -20.76
CA ALA A 145 -10.51 -20.34 -21.88
C ALA A 145 -9.88 -21.10 -23.05
N TYR A 146 -8.62 -20.81 -23.37
CA TYR A 146 -7.85 -21.56 -24.38
C TYR A 146 -7.70 -23.03 -24.01
N LEU A 147 -7.28 -23.33 -22.79
CA LEU A 147 -7.15 -24.71 -22.31
C LEU A 147 -8.50 -25.45 -22.33
N ALA A 148 -9.56 -24.82 -21.84
CA ALA A 148 -10.88 -25.41 -21.87
C ALA A 148 -11.38 -25.69 -23.28
N TRP A 149 -11.07 -24.79 -24.23
CA TRP A 149 -11.41 -24.99 -25.63
C TRP A 149 -10.62 -26.14 -26.27
N HIS A 150 -9.32 -26.21 -25.98
CA HIS A 150 -8.43 -27.21 -26.54
C HIS A 150 -8.70 -28.63 -26.04
N PHE A 151 -9.06 -28.74 -24.76
CA PHE A 151 -9.36 -30.03 -24.11
C PHE A 151 -10.84 -30.32 -24.01
N ARG A 152 -11.70 -29.66 -24.82
CA ARG A 152 -13.13 -29.97 -24.85
C ARG A 152 -13.35 -31.43 -25.26
N LEU A 153 -14.24 -32.09 -24.56
CA LEU A 153 -14.66 -33.45 -24.90
C LEU A 153 -15.46 -33.44 -26.21
N GLU A 154 -15.18 -34.36 -27.10
CA GLU A 154 -16.03 -34.60 -28.28
C GLU A 154 -17.38 -35.17 -27.87
N GLU A 155 -18.42 -34.89 -28.65
CA GLU A 155 -19.81 -35.25 -28.37
C GLU A 155 -20.01 -36.78 -28.08
N ASN A 156 -19.14 -37.62 -28.64
CA ASN A 156 -19.18 -39.09 -28.51
C ASN A 156 -18.21 -39.65 -27.45
N SER A 157 -17.61 -38.80 -26.59
CA SER A 157 -16.68 -39.29 -25.60
C SER A 157 -17.38 -40.02 -24.46
N VAL A 158 -17.06 -41.33 -24.30
CA VAL A 158 -17.58 -42.15 -23.20
C VAL A 158 -16.81 -41.77 -21.92
N PHE A 159 -17.56 -41.40 -20.87
CA PHE A 159 -17.00 -41.13 -19.56
C PHE A 159 -16.33 -42.38 -18.98
N LYS A 160 -15.02 -42.31 -18.75
CA LYS A 160 -14.26 -43.42 -18.20
C LYS A 160 -14.02 -43.19 -16.71
N PHE A 161 -14.23 -44.21 -15.87
CA PHE A 161 -14.03 -44.13 -14.42
C PHE A 161 -12.63 -43.63 -14.01
N LYS A 162 -11.62 -43.79 -14.86
CA LYS A 162 -10.27 -43.24 -14.71
C LYS A 162 -10.24 -41.72 -14.49
N TRP A 163 -11.20 -40.98 -15.06
CA TRP A 163 -11.28 -39.53 -14.89
C TRP A 163 -11.62 -39.09 -13.47
N ILE A 164 -12.42 -39.88 -12.75
CA ILE A 164 -12.73 -39.62 -11.35
C ILE A 164 -11.46 -39.70 -10.50
N ALA A 165 -10.62 -40.74 -10.73
CA ALA A 165 -9.37 -40.89 -10.00
C ALA A 165 -8.31 -39.80 -10.36
N MET A 166 -8.30 -39.32 -11.60
CA MET A 166 -7.40 -38.27 -12.06
C MET A 166 -7.83 -36.86 -11.65
N PHE A 167 -9.10 -36.65 -11.32
CA PHE A 167 -9.65 -35.33 -11.01
C PHE A 167 -8.90 -34.61 -9.86
N PRO A 168 -8.63 -35.24 -8.70
CA PRO A 168 -7.88 -34.60 -7.61
C PRO A 168 -6.47 -34.17 -8.05
N LEU A 169 -5.82 -35.00 -8.88
CA LEU A 169 -4.47 -34.71 -9.38
C LEU A 169 -4.50 -33.50 -10.33
N LEU A 170 -5.50 -33.40 -11.21
CA LEU A 170 -5.69 -32.26 -12.10
C LEU A 170 -5.97 -30.97 -11.31
N CYS A 171 -6.81 -31.06 -10.28
CA CYS A 171 -7.07 -29.92 -9.38
C CYS A 171 -5.79 -29.45 -8.67
N ALA A 172 -4.98 -30.37 -8.18
CA ALA A 172 -3.69 -30.05 -7.54
C ALA A 172 -2.71 -29.43 -8.54
N ALA A 173 -2.60 -29.97 -9.74
CA ALA A 173 -1.76 -29.43 -10.81
C ALA A 173 -2.22 -28.02 -11.23
N TYR A 174 -3.53 -27.81 -11.39
CA TYR A 174 -4.11 -26.50 -11.68
C TYR A 174 -3.79 -25.48 -10.57
N PHE A 175 -3.97 -25.86 -9.31
CA PHE A 175 -3.64 -24.98 -8.18
C PHE A 175 -2.16 -24.60 -8.17
N PHE A 176 -1.27 -25.57 -8.42
CA PHE A 176 0.16 -25.31 -8.50
C PHE A 176 0.51 -24.35 -9.65
N LEU A 177 -0.02 -24.60 -10.86
CA LEU A 177 0.20 -23.72 -12.02
C LEU A 177 -0.35 -22.32 -11.80
N TYR A 178 -1.51 -22.19 -11.16
CA TYR A 178 -2.08 -20.90 -10.78
C TYR A 178 -1.17 -20.12 -9.81
N LYS A 179 -0.65 -20.80 -8.77
CA LYS A 179 0.30 -20.18 -7.82
C LYS A 179 1.60 -19.79 -8.50
N LEU A 180 2.11 -20.63 -9.39
CA LEU A 180 3.32 -20.35 -10.17
C LEU A 180 3.11 -19.11 -11.06
N ALA A 181 1.99 -19.02 -11.77
CA ALA A 181 1.66 -17.86 -12.59
C ALA A 181 1.61 -16.57 -11.78
N ILE A 182 0.95 -16.57 -10.61
CA ILE A 182 0.92 -15.41 -9.71
C ILE A 182 2.34 -15.04 -9.25
N CYS A 183 3.17 -16.02 -8.93
CA CYS A 183 4.56 -15.78 -8.52
C CYS A 183 5.36 -15.12 -9.66
N LEU A 184 5.22 -15.59 -10.88
CA LEU A 184 5.85 -15.01 -12.08
C LEU A 184 5.40 -13.57 -12.32
N PHE A 185 4.10 -13.27 -12.19
CA PHE A 185 3.60 -11.90 -12.33
C PHE A 185 4.18 -10.96 -11.26
N LYS A 186 4.24 -11.42 -10.01
CA LYS A 186 4.89 -10.65 -8.93
C LYS A 186 6.37 -10.42 -9.21
N PHE A 187 7.07 -11.43 -9.71
CA PHE A 187 8.49 -11.33 -10.05
C PHE A 187 8.73 -10.32 -11.18
N ILE A 188 7.89 -10.31 -12.23
CA ILE A 188 7.95 -9.32 -13.32
C ILE A 188 7.75 -7.91 -12.76
N ASN A 189 6.74 -7.70 -11.89
CA ASN A 189 6.49 -6.40 -11.26
C ASN A 189 7.69 -5.93 -10.43
N TYR A 190 8.33 -6.85 -9.71
CA TYR A 190 9.52 -6.54 -8.91
C TYR A 190 10.70 -6.13 -9.81
N GLY A 191 10.91 -6.86 -10.91
CA GLY A 191 11.95 -6.53 -11.89
C GLY A 191 11.73 -5.16 -12.54
N LEU A 192 10.48 -4.81 -12.85
CA LEU A 192 10.15 -3.50 -13.42
C LEU A 192 10.43 -2.34 -12.45
N LEU A 193 10.17 -2.53 -11.14
CA LEU A 193 10.47 -1.52 -10.12
C LEU A 193 11.97 -1.29 -9.95
N GLY A 194 12.79 -2.32 -10.09
CA GLY A 194 14.24 -2.20 -9.97
C GLY A 194 14.92 -1.42 -11.10
N ILE A 195 14.22 -1.17 -12.22
CA ILE A 195 14.80 -0.54 -13.42
C ILE A 195 14.56 0.98 -13.44
N ALA A 196 13.42 1.45 -12.90
CA ALA A 196 13.00 2.84 -13.08
C ALA A 196 12.13 3.37 -11.91
N SER A 197 11.79 4.67 -12.00
CA SER A 197 10.87 5.30 -11.05
C SER A 197 9.51 4.60 -11.04
N VAL A 198 8.79 4.69 -9.90
CA VAL A 198 7.50 4.01 -9.67
C VAL A 198 6.48 4.33 -10.78
N SER A 199 6.37 5.61 -11.17
CA SER A 199 5.42 6.04 -12.21
C SER A 199 5.75 5.45 -13.57
N PHE A 200 7.03 5.40 -13.92
CA PHE A 200 7.48 4.78 -15.17
C PHE A 200 7.25 3.26 -15.15
N SER A 201 7.56 2.61 -14.04
CA SER A 201 7.37 1.16 -13.86
C SER A 201 5.91 0.76 -13.95
N LEU A 202 4.99 1.57 -13.41
CA LEU A 202 3.55 1.38 -13.58
C LEU A 202 3.11 1.46 -15.04
N ALA A 203 3.55 2.51 -15.75
CA ALA A 203 3.23 2.67 -17.18
C ALA A 203 3.79 1.52 -18.01
N ALA A 204 5.06 1.16 -17.80
CA ALA A 204 5.71 0.01 -18.45
C ALA A 204 4.97 -1.31 -18.13
N GLY A 205 4.57 -1.52 -16.89
CA GLY A 205 3.79 -2.69 -16.47
C GLY A 205 2.46 -2.79 -17.21
N ILE A 206 1.71 -1.70 -17.33
CA ILE A 206 0.45 -1.67 -18.08
C ILE A 206 0.70 -2.05 -19.54
N ILE A 207 1.71 -1.47 -20.18
CA ILE A 207 2.06 -1.77 -21.59
C ILE A 207 2.42 -3.24 -21.75
N VAL A 208 3.28 -3.79 -20.88
CA VAL A 208 3.70 -5.19 -20.93
C VAL A 208 2.50 -6.13 -20.80
N TYR A 209 1.62 -5.90 -19.82
CA TYR A 209 0.47 -6.78 -19.62
C TYR A 209 -0.59 -6.64 -20.72
N VAL A 210 -0.80 -5.45 -21.28
CA VAL A 210 -1.70 -5.25 -22.42
C VAL A 210 -1.14 -5.99 -23.65
N LEU A 211 0.15 -5.89 -23.93
CA LEU A 211 0.79 -6.63 -25.03
C LEU A 211 0.68 -8.14 -24.84
N LEU A 212 0.94 -8.65 -23.63
CA LEU A 212 0.76 -10.07 -23.30
C LEU A 212 -0.68 -10.51 -23.51
N PHE A 213 -1.65 -9.71 -23.07
CA PHE A 213 -3.08 -10.00 -23.28
C PHE A 213 -3.43 -10.10 -24.77
N ILE A 214 -2.94 -9.16 -25.58
CA ILE A 214 -3.15 -9.17 -27.05
C ILE A 214 -2.53 -10.43 -27.67
N ILE A 215 -1.28 -10.76 -27.32
CA ILE A 215 -0.58 -11.94 -27.87
C ILE A 215 -1.35 -13.22 -27.52
N VAL A 216 -1.73 -13.41 -26.26
CA VAL A 216 -2.46 -14.60 -25.81
C VAL A 216 -3.83 -14.67 -26.48
N SER A 217 -4.51 -13.53 -26.65
CA SER A 217 -5.83 -13.48 -27.33
C SER A 217 -5.71 -13.84 -28.81
N ILE A 218 -4.71 -13.35 -29.52
CA ILE A 218 -4.44 -13.72 -30.93
C ILE A 218 -4.17 -15.23 -31.03
N PHE A 219 -3.38 -15.77 -30.10
CA PHE A 219 -3.07 -17.20 -30.08
C PHE A 219 -4.35 -18.05 -29.89
N PHE A 220 -5.22 -17.63 -28.97
CA PHE A 220 -6.50 -18.27 -28.73
C PHE A 220 -7.40 -18.25 -29.98
N LEU A 221 -7.54 -17.09 -30.64
CA LEU A 221 -8.36 -16.95 -31.83
C LEU A 221 -7.81 -17.74 -33.01
N SER A 222 -6.48 -17.78 -33.16
CA SER A 222 -5.80 -18.55 -34.23
C SER A 222 -6.05 -20.06 -34.08
N CYS A 223 -5.93 -20.60 -32.86
CA CYS A 223 -6.21 -22.00 -32.59
C CYS A 223 -7.70 -22.34 -32.77
N LYS A 224 -8.61 -21.45 -32.41
CA LYS A 224 -10.05 -21.63 -32.60
C LYS A 224 -10.39 -21.76 -34.08
N ASN A 225 -9.80 -20.95 -34.94
CA ASN A 225 -10.04 -20.98 -36.39
C ASN A 225 -9.44 -22.24 -37.07
N SER A 226 -8.32 -22.75 -36.55
CA SER A 226 -7.70 -24.00 -37.07
C SER A 226 -8.49 -25.26 -36.70
N SER A 227 -9.20 -25.26 -35.57
CA SER A 227 -10.01 -26.38 -35.08
C SER A 227 -11.42 -26.46 -35.71
N GLY A 228 -11.80 -25.50 -36.51
CA GLY A 228 -13.08 -25.43 -37.22
C GLY A 228 -13.03 -25.84 -38.68
N ARG A 229 -11.85 -26.33 -39.14
CA ARG A 229 -11.64 -26.97 -40.44
C ARG A 229 -11.42 -28.47 -40.25
#